data_886121b26aaadc76dab550f5cac263db
#
_entry.id   886121b26aaadc76dab550f5cac263db
#
_cell.length_a   1.000
_cell.length_b   1.000
_cell.length_c   1.000
_cell.angle_alpha   90.00
_cell.angle_beta   90.00
_cell.angle_gamma   90.00
#
_symmetry.space_group_name_H-M   'P 1'
#
loop_
_entity.id
_entity.type
_entity.pdbx_description
1 polymer ?
#
loop_
_entity_poly.entity_id
_entity_poly.type
_entity_poly.pdbx_seq_one_letter_code
_entity_poly.pdbx_strand_id
1 'polypeptide(L)'
;MHHVRALTIAVAAATVGCRSSLSSPAPATRSTGSSAELRAMIDSLTDAPAFSNAHWGILIVDPTSGDTLYSRNAGKLFMPASNMKILTSAMALAQLGADYRFRTTFAARGTVSGGTLGGDLVVIGRGDPSVSDHMQGNAMMPLRAIADSVIARGIRHITGRVVALGDAFPGEVLGYGWSYDDFEDSYSAPTDELLFNEGFSVIRVRGGERPGDAVQVEVRPARSFPNVRVLATTGPQMPPDSARRRPNTLRARKDSTTWEITLAGQIGPRDTATIEVTHHDPVQAYLAAVREALRDRGVAVDEMLTDTSARVDTLATLSSPPLSEILKALMKPSQNQIAEMLFHTVALRSTGVGTGDSARVVVERQLAQWGAAVPTEAVVRDGSGLSRYDYISPRTTVRVLDAMRRAPTFQAYYDAMPIGGVDGTIRNRMKGTAAQGNVHAKTGSVALARSLSGYVTTANQRMLIFSFLCNNWTVPVRDVERVQDAIAARLASMSIR
;
A
#
# COMPACT_ATOMS: atom_id res chain seq x y z
N MET A 1 47.17 58.14 -2.42
CA MET A 1 46.73 59.43 -1.85
C MET A 1 45.28 59.64 -2.17
N HIS A 2 44.45 59.49 -1.23
CA HIS A 2 43.21 60.19 -0.84
C HIS A 2 42.35 59.28 0.06
N HIS A 3 42.37 59.70 1.34
CA HIS A 3 41.55 59.16 2.40
C HIS A 3 40.05 59.53 2.17
N VAL A 4 39.14 58.59 2.35
CA VAL A 4 37.73 58.90 2.60
C VAL A 4 37.37 58.26 3.95
N ARG A 5 36.98 59.10 4.90
CA ARG A 5 36.53 58.75 6.25
C ARG A 5 35.13 58.15 6.23
N ALA A 6 34.95 57.06 6.90
CA ALA A 6 33.65 56.51 7.20
C ALA A 6 32.98 57.25 8.37
N LEU A 7 31.74 57.67 8.13
CA LEU A 7 30.92 58.36 9.16
C LEU A 7 29.99 57.27 9.77
N THR A 8 30.21 57.00 11.07
CA THR A 8 29.40 56.04 11.82
C THR A 8 28.19 56.79 12.41
N ILE A 9 26.99 56.47 11.95
CA ILE A 9 25.74 56.95 12.56
C ILE A 9 25.25 55.89 13.52
N ALA A 10 25.23 56.16 14.80
CA ALA A 10 24.63 55.34 15.84
C ALA A 10 23.12 55.60 15.86
N VAL A 11 22.32 54.61 15.56
CA VAL A 11 20.86 54.62 15.75
C VAL A 11 20.56 53.89 17.04
N ALA A 12 20.08 54.61 18.04
CA ALA A 12 19.56 54.04 19.28
C ALA A 12 18.18 53.45 19.02
N ALA A 13 18.07 52.14 19.07
CA ALA A 13 16.78 51.41 18.99
C ALA A 13 16.21 51.26 20.41
N ALA A 14 15.13 51.99 20.69
CA ALA A 14 14.32 51.78 21.90
C ALA A 14 13.51 50.50 21.74
N THR A 15 13.85 49.42 22.45
CA THR A 15 13.05 48.18 22.51
C THR A 15 11.89 48.36 23.48
N VAL A 16 10.71 48.58 22.94
CA VAL A 16 9.45 48.41 23.68
C VAL A 16 9.17 46.92 23.77
N GLY A 17 9.40 46.35 24.94
CA GLY A 17 9.11 44.95 25.23
C GLY A 17 7.61 44.70 25.37
N CYS A 18 6.96 44.26 24.30
CA CYS A 18 5.65 43.61 24.43
C CYS A 18 5.87 42.17 24.97
N ARG A 19 5.66 42.01 26.26
CA ARG A 19 5.47 40.68 26.86
C ARG A 19 4.10 40.12 26.38
N SER A 20 4.08 39.36 25.30
CA SER A 20 2.98 38.46 24.99
C SER A 20 3.01 37.32 25.99
N SER A 21 2.08 37.39 26.95
CA SER A 21 1.73 36.24 27.81
C SER A 21 1.23 35.10 26.92
N LEU A 22 2.07 34.11 26.68
CA LEU A 22 1.65 32.82 26.17
C LEU A 22 0.68 32.23 27.23
N SER A 23 -0.63 32.38 27.01
CA SER A 23 -1.62 31.67 27.75
C SER A 23 -1.42 30.16 27.43
N SER A 24 -0.99 29.41 28.43
CA SER A 24 -1.03 27.95 28.37
C SER A 24 -2.44 27.52 27.92
N PRO A 25 -2.56 26.57 26.98
CA PRO A 25 -3.88 26.04 26.64
C PRO A 25 -4.51 25.51 27.92
N ALA A 26 -5.75 25.92 28.18
CA ALA A 26 -6.53 25.43 29.30
C ALA A 26 -6.55 23.91 29.26
N PRO A 27 -6.41 23.19 30.39
CA PRO A 27 -6.48 21.75 30.41
C PRO A 27 -7.85 21.34 29.84
N ALA A 28 -7.83 20.49 28.82
CA ALA A 28 -9.04 19.94 28.21
C ALA A 28 -9.92 19.37 29.33
N THR A 29 -11.13 19.90 29.50
CA THR A 29 -12.11 19.43 30.47
C THR A 29 -12.35 17.95 30.21
N ARG A 30 -11.92 17.10 31.15
CA ARG A 30 -12.16 15.65 31.13
C ARG A 30 -13.65 15.42 31.26
N SER A 31 -14.33 15.18 30.14
CA SER A 31 -15.74 14.84 30.10
C SER A 31 -15.90 13.40 30.60
N THR A 32 -16.51 13.24 31.78
CA THR A 32 -16.98 11.95 32.29
C THR A 32 -18.31 11.59 31.62
N GLY A 33 -18.31 11.47 30.28
CA GLY A 33 -19.52 11.11 29.54
C GLY A 33 -19.92 9.66 29.82
N SER A 34 -21.18 9.46 30.14
CA SER A 34 -21.72 8.12 30.36
C SER A 34 -21.80 7.33 29.07
N SER A 35 -21.84 6.00 29.14
CA SER A 35 -22.10 5.13 27.99
C SER A 35 -23.41 5.50 27.27
N ALA A 36 -24.38 6.07 27.97
CA ALA A 36 -25.62 6.55 27.40
C ALA A 36 -25.43 7.77 26.49
N GLU A 37 -24.57 8.74 26.87
CA GLU A 37 -24.26 9.90 26.03
C GLU A 37 -23.51 9.51 24.75
N LEU A 38 -22.57 8.54 24.84
CA LEU A 38 -21.90 8.00 23.68
C LEU A 38 -22.90 7.37 22.70
N ARG A 39 -23.82 6.55 23.21
CA ARG A 39 -24.87 5.91 22.41
C ARG A 39 -25.77 6.95 21.73
N ALA A 40 -26.28 7.91 22.47
CA ALA A 40 -27.14 8.97 21.94
C ALA A 40 -26.43 9.80 20.86
N MET A 41 -25.14 10.10 21.04
CA MET A 41 -24.33 10.79 20.05
C MET A 41 -24.19 9.96 18.77
N ILE A 42 -23.85 8.67 18.87
CA ILE A 42 -23.66 7.80 17.70
C ILE A 42 -24.98 7.67 16.95
N ASP A 43 -26.09 7.41 17.66
CA ASP A 43 -27.41 7.27 17.05
C ASP A 43 -27.81 8.57 16.33
N SER A 44 -27.62 9.73 16.95
CA SER A 44 -27.91 11.03 16.35
C SER A 44 -27.12 11.27 15.05
N LEU A 45 -25.85 10.85 15.00
CA LEU A 45 -25.01 11.01 13.81
C LEU A 45 -25.40 10.03 12.70
N THR A 46 -25.68 8.78 13.04
CA THR A 46 -25.92 7.70 12.06
C THR A 46 -27.36 7.62 11.58
N ASP A 47 -28.32 8.14 12.34
CA ASP A 47 -29.75 8.23 11.99
C ASP A 47 -30.15 9.58 11.38
N ALA A 48 -29.17 10.48 11.17
CA ALA A 48 -29.43 11.75 10.50
C ALA A 48 -30.06 11.50 9.11
N PRO A 49 -31.04 12.32 8.67
CA PRO A 49 -31.76 12.12 7.40
C PRO A 49 -30.86 11.96 6.18
N ALA A 50 -29.69 12.60 6.21
CA ALA A 50 -28.66 12.47 5.15
C ALA A 50 -28.13 11.04 4.99
N PHE A 51 -28.25 10.19 5.99
CA PHE A 51 -27.79 8.79 5.99
C PHE A 51 -28.94 7.79 5.92
N SER A 52 -30.14 8.19 5.50
CA SER A 52 -31.33 7.31 5.44
C SER A 52 -31.11 6.03 4.60
N ASN A 53 -30.25 6.07 3.58
CA ASN A 53 -29.88 4.91 2.76
C ASN A 53 -28.60 4.21 3.22
N ALA A 54 -27.87 4.79 4.19
CA ALA A 54 -26.59 4.26 4.62
C ALA A 54 -26.75 3.06 5.56
N HIS A 55 -26.03 2.00 5.28
CA HIS A 55 -25.89 0.85 6.18
C HIS A 55 -24.71 1.07 7.12
N TRP A 56 -24.97 1.28 8.39
CA TRP A 56 -23.95 1.40 9.42
C TRP A 56 -23.80 0.09 10.20
N GLY A 57 -22.58 -0.42 10.24
CA GLY A 57 -22.13 -1.48 11.13
C GLY A 57 -21.10 -0.93 12.11
N ILE A 58 -21.42 -0.91 13.40
CA ILE A 58 -20.58 -0.30 14.42
C ILE A 58 -20.48 -1.25 15.61
N LEU A 59 -19.25 -1.50 16.06
CA LEU A 59 -18.99 -2.21 17.31
C LEU A 59 -17.84 -1.53 18.03
N ILE A 60 -18.04 -1.22 19.31
CA ILE A 60 -17.04 -0.63 20.22
C ILE A 60 -17.01 -1.47 21.47
N VAL A 61 -15.84 -2.00 21.81
CA VAL A 61 -15.65 -2.85 22.99
C VAL A 61 -14.48 -2.38 23.83
N ASP A 62 -14.60 -2.58 25.12
CA ASP A 62 -13.48 -2.57 26.05
C ASP A 62 -12.95 -4.00 26.21
N PRO A 63 -11.79 -4.34 25.62
CA PRO A 63 -11.28 -5.71 25.65
C PRO A 63 -10.76 -6.12 27.03
N THR A 64 -10.66 -5.19 27.99
CA THR A 64 -10.19 -5.48 29.37
C THR A 64 -11.33 -5.96 30.24
N SER A 65 -12.49 -5.29 30.21
CA SER A 65 -13.70 -5.71 30.93
C SER A 65 -14.56 -6.70 30.14
N GLY A 66 -14.41 -6.74 28.81
CA GLY A 66 -15.31 -7.46 27.90
C GLY A 66 -16.60 -6.70 27.56
N ASP A 67 -16.75 -5.46 28.07
CA ASP A 67 -17.97 -4.67 27.89
C ASP A 67 -18.12 -4.17 26.45
N THR A 68 -19.35 -4.23 25.97
CA THR A 68 -19.77 -3.60 24.72
C THR A 68 -20.33 -2.19 25.01
N LEU A 69 -19.57 -1.17 24.62
CA LEU A 69 -19.96 0.23 24.79
C LEU A 69 -21.04 0.66 23.78
N TYR A 70 -20.91 0.17 22.52
CA TYR A 70 -21.90 0.39 21.46
C TYR A 70 -21.93 -0.76 20.48
N SER A 71 -23.12 -1.12 19.99
CA SER A 71 -23.33 -2.17 19.01
C SER A 71 -24.50 -1.83 18.08
N ARG A 72 -24.19 -1.73 16.77
CA ARG A 72 -25.19 -1.57 15.72
C ARG A 72 -24.83 -2.48 14.56
N ASN A 73 -25.72 -3.39 14.18
CA ASN A 73 -25.51 -4.34 13.08
C ASN A 73 -24.19 -5.12 13.19
N ALA A 74 -23.69 -5.37 14.40
CA ALA A 74 -22.35 -5.90 14.63
C ALA A 74 -22.11 -7.28 14.02
N GLY A 75 -23.15 -8.09 13.80
CA GLY A 75 -23.07 -9.41 13.13
C GLY A 75 -23.52 -9.40 11.67
N LYS A 76 -23.84 -8.23 11.09
CA LYS A 76 -24.22 -8.14 9.67
C LYS A 76 -22.99 -8.00 8.79
N LEU A 77 -23.09 -8.50 7.56
CA LEU A 77 -22.05 -8.43 6.56
C LEU A 77 -22.00 -7.07 5.87
N PHE A 78 -20.80 -6.54 5.71
CA PHE A 78 -20.49 -5.30 5.00
C PHE A 78 -19.33 -5.53 4.05
N MET A 79 -19.28 -4.83 2.92
CA MET A 79 -18.08 -4.70 2.13
C MET A 79 -17.02 -3.93 2.97
N PRO A 80 -15.91 -4.57 3.30
CA PRO A 80 -14.90 -3.96 4.18
C PRO A 80 -13.97 -3.00 3.46
N ALA A 81 -13.86 -3.13 2.14
CA ALA A 81 -12.78 -2.54 1.37
C ALA A 81 -11.41 -2.88 2.04
N SER A 82 -10.45 -1.97 2.04
CA SER A 82 -9.12 -2.24 2.60
C SER A 82 -9.08 -2.53 4.12
N ASN A 83 -10.22 -2.60 4.82
CA ASN A 83 -10.23 -3.21 6.16
C ASN A 83 -9.96 -4.73 6.12
N MET A 84 -10.06 -5.40 4.93
CA MET A 84 -9.54 -6.75 4.74
C MET A 84 -8.08 -6.88 5.14
N LYS A 85 -7.26 -5.84 4.93
CA LYS A 85 -5.85 -5.83 5.30
C LYS A 85 -5.60 -6.00 6.82
N ILE A 86 -6.61 -5.71 7.66
CA ILE A 86 -6.59 -6.06 9.09
C ILE A 86 -6.46 -7.57 9.25
N LEU A 87 -7.25 -8.34 8.50
CA LEU A 87 -7.23 -9.80 8.51
C LEU A 87 -5.93 -10.32 7.90
N THR A 88 -5.58 -9.86 6.71
CA THR A 88 -4.39 -10.30 5.97
C THR A 88 -3.11 -10.06 6.77
N SER A 89 -2.96 -8.89 7.40
CA SER A 89 -1.81 -8.58 8.24
C SER A 89 -1.77 -9.45 9.50
N ALA A 90 -2.92 -9.66 10.14
CA ALA A 90 -3.04 -10.54 11.31
C ALA A 90 -2.67 -11.98 10.96
N MET A 91 -3.17 -12.48 9.82
CA MET A 91 -2.84 -13.82 9.31
C MET A 91 -1.36 -13.98 9.02
N ALA A 92 -0.76 -13.01 8.32
CA ALA A 92 0.65 -13.04 8.00
C ALA A 92 1.50 -13.11 9.27
N LEU A 93 1.20 -12.30 10.29
CA LEU A 93 1.90 -12.35 11.57
C LEU A 93 1.67 -13.67 12.34
N ALA A 94 0.44 -14.19 12.31
CA ALA A 94 0.12 -15.45 13.00
C ALA A 94 0.81 -16.67 12.38
N GLN A 95 0.94 -16.70 11.05
CA GLN A 95 1.47 -17.85 10.32
C GLN A 95 2.97 -17.76 10.02
N LEU A 96 3.50 -16.55 9.86
CA LEU A 96 4.88 -16.34 9.44
C LEU A 96 5.76 -15.76 10.57
N GLY A 97 5.18 -14.98 11.48
CA GLY A 97 5.91 -14.24 12.51
C GLY A 97 6.47 -12.89 12.00
N ALA A 98 6.81 -11.99 12.93
CA ALA A 98 7.22 -10.61 12.62
C ALA A 98 8.58 -10.52 11.91
N ASP A 99 9.47 -11.48 12.16
CA ASP A 99 10.84 -11.53 11.63
C ASP A 99 10.95 -12.30 10.30
N TYR A 100 9.83 -12.82 9.79
CA TYR A 100 9.81 -13.54 8.53
C TYR A 100 10.38 -12.68 7.41
N ARG A 101 11.21 -13.29 6.53
CA ARG A 101 11.79 -12.66 5.36
C ARG A 101 11.52 -13.51 4.14
N PHE A 102 11.08 -12.86 3.08
CA PHE A 102 10.99 -13.48 1.76
C PHE A 102 12.38 -13.74 1.20
N ARG A 103 12.47 -14.73 0.32
CA ARG A 103 13.72 -15.07 -0.37
C ARG A 103 13.45 -15.34 -1.84
N THR A 104 14.09 -14.55 -2.69
CA THR A 104 14.14 -14.79 -4.14
C THR A 104 15.50 -15.36 -4.48
N THR A 105 15.55 -16.54 -5.11
CA THR A 105 16.79 -17.23 -5.45
C THR A 105 17.17 -16.98 -6.91
N PHE A 106 18.42 -16.65 -7.14
CA PHE A 106 19.05 -16.53 -8.47
C PHE A 106 20.03 -17.67 -8.64
N ALA A 107 19.89 -18.44 -9.72
CA ALA A 107 20.65 -19.67 -9.93
C ALA A 107 21.12 -19.79 -11.38
N ALA A 108 22.24 -20.48 -11.58
CA ALA A 108 22.71 -20.88 -12.88
C ALA A 108 22.06 -22.22 -13.26
N ARG A 109 21.47 -22.28 -14.45
CA ARG A 109 21.04 -23.53 -15.08
C ARG A 109 21.95 -23.79 -16.26
N GLY A 110 23.02 -24.56 -16.02
CA GLY A 110 24.10 -24.80 -17.00
C GLY A 110 25.46 -24.78 -16.33
N THR A 111 26.52 -24.66 -17.14
CA THR A 111 27.93 -24.73 -16.70
C THR A 111 28.57 -23.34 -16.72
N VAL A 112 29.26 -22.99 -15.63
CA VAL A 112 30.08 -21.75 -15.59
C VAL A 112 31.52 -22.09 -15.92
N SER A 113 32.06 -21.49 -16.97
CA SER A 113 33.47 -21.67 -17.40
C SER A 113 33.97 -20.42 -18.11
N GLY A 114 35.23 -20.03 -17.85
CA GLY A 114 35.88 -18.90 -18.51
C GLY A 114 35.12 -17.58 -18.46
N GLY A 115 34.42 -17.29 -17.40
CA GLY A 115 33.61 -16.06 -17.27
C GLY A 115 32.22 -16.12 -17.90
N THR A 116 31.86 -17.26 -18.48
CA THR A 116 30.58 -17.47 -19.18
C THR A 116 29.72 -18.52 -18.47
N LEU A 117 28.45 -18.21 -18.27
CA LEU A 117 27.42 -19.20 -18.01
C LEU A 117 26.89 -19.73 -19.34
N GLY A 118 27.25 -20.96 -19.67
CA GLY A 118 26.67 -21.71 -20.78
C GLY A 118 25.32 -22.26 -20.41
N GLY A 119 24.29 -21.40 -20.43
CA GLY A 119 22.95 -21.72 -19.95
C GLY A 119 22.19 -20.50 -19.49
N ASP A 120 21.11 -20.70 -18.72
CA ASP A 120 20.20 -19.65 -18.25
C ASP A 120 20.52 -19.14 -16.84
N LEU A 121 20.25 -17.86 -16.60
CA LEU A 121 20.04 -17.35 -15.26
C LEU A 121 18.59 -17.56 -14.85
N VAL A 122 18.39 -18.38 -13.84
CA VAL A 122 17.08 -18.75 -13.35
C VAL A 122 16.73 -17.92 -12.12
N VAL A 123 15.49 -17.40 -12.06
CA VAL A 123 14.92 -16.66 -10.93
C VAL A 123 13.78 -17.46 -10.33
N ILE A 124 13.87 -17.76 -9.03
CA ILE A 124 12.86 -18.53 -8.29
C ILE A 124 12.19 -17.59 -7.30
N GLY A 125 10.95 -17.20 -7.63
CA GLY A 125 10.09 -16.35 -6.82
C GLY A 125 9.42 -17.10 -5.65
N ARG A 126 9.11 -16.38 -4.59
CA ARG A 126 8.31 -16.87 -3.45
C ARG A 126 7.45 -15.78 -2.84
N GLY A 127 7.05 -14.80 -3.65
CA GLY A 127 6.10 -13.77 -3.23
C GLY A 127 6.73 -12.58 -2.50
N ASP A 128 8.00 -12.23 -2.75
CA ASP A 128 8.63 -11.05 -2.15
C ASP A 128 8.04 -9.76 -2.72
N PRO A 129 7.30 -8.94 -1.91
CA PRO A 129 6.71 -7.69 -2.36
C PRO A 129 7.67 -6.49 -2.22
N SER A 130 8.89 -6.70 -1.69
CA SER A 130 9.74 -5.60 -1.21
C SER A 130 10.61 -4.94 -2.28
N VAL A 131 10.64 -5.51 -3.51
CA VAL A 131 11.43 -4.96 -4.62
C VAL A 131 10.66 -3.81 -5.27
N SER A 132 10.59 -2.67 -4.58
CA SER A 132 9.85 -1.48 -5.03
C SER A 132 10.54 -0.18 -4.64
N ASP A 133 10.26 0.91 -5.38
CA ASP A 133 10.70 2.26 -5.03
C ASP A 133 10.18 2.68 -3.64
N HIS A 134 8.96 2.30 -3.32
CA HIS A 134 8.33 2.60 -2.05
C HIS A 134 9.12 2.02 -0.86
N MET A 135 9.57 0.76 -0.95
CA MET A 135 10.26 0.09 0.17
C MET A 135 11.78 0.28 0.14
N GLN A 136 12.38 0.42 -1.05
CA GLN A 136 13.84 0.45 -1.21
C GLN A 136 14.36 1.86 -1.57
N GLY A 137 13.48 2.82 -1.82
CA GLY A 137 13.82 4.12 -2.40
C GLY A 137 14.23 4.03 -3.89
N ASN A 138 14.66 2.85 -4.33
CA ASN A 138 14.96 2.52 -5.73
C ASN A 138 14.84 1.01 -5.93
N ALA A 139 13.82 0.57 -6.65
CA ALA A 139 13.54 -0.84 -6.92
C ALA A 139 14.67 -1.57 -7.67
N MET A 140 15.48 -0.85 -8.46
CA MET A 140 16.61 -1.42 -9.18
C MET A 140 17.81 -1.70 -8.30
N MET A 141 17.91 -1.10 -7.11
CA MET A 141 19.07 -1.25 -6.23
C MET A 141 19.30 -2.70 -5.79
N PRO A 142 18.32 -3.43 -5.24
CA PRO A 142 18.52 -4.83 -4.86
C PRO A 142 18.84 -5.73 -6.05
N LEU A 143 18.28 -5.47 -7.23
CA LEU A 143 18.58 -6.25 -8.44
C LEU A 143 19.99 -6.00 -8.96
N ARG A 144 20.50 -4.76 -8.86
CA ARG A 144 21.90 -4.45 -9.17
C ARG A 144 22.87 -5.15 -8.20
N ALA A 145 22.52 -5.27 -6.92
CA ALA A 145 23.31 -6.03 -5.95
C ALA A 145 23.33 -7.53 -6.29
N ILE A 146 22.26 -8.07 -6.85
CA ILE A 146 22.25 -9.44 -7.40
C ILE A 146 23.18 -9.54 -8.61
N ALA A 147 23.14 -8.58 -9.54
CA ALA A 147 24.08 -8.56 -10.68
C ALA A 147 25.54 -8.50 -10.22
N ASP A 148 25.85 -7.70 -9.19
CA ASP A 148 27.18 -7.67 -8.56
C ASP A 148 27.56 -9.05 -7.96
N SER A 149 26.58 -9.77 -7.37
CA SER A 149 26.79 -11.12 -6.85
C SER A 149 27.06 -12.15 -7.97
N VAL A 150 26.38 -12.03 -9.12
CA VAL A 150 26.62 -12.86 -10.32
C VAL A 150 28.03 -12.63 -10.84
N ILE A 151 28.49 -11.38 -10.88
CA ILE A 151 29.85 -11.02 -11.25
C ILE A 151 30.88 -11.59 -10.26
N ALA A 152 30.60 -11.54 -8.96
CA ALA A 152 31.47 -12.10 -7.94
C ALA A 152 31.63 -13.63 -8.06
N ARG A 153 30.70 -14.32 -8.71
CA ARG A 153 30.81 -15.75 -9.10
C ARG A 153 31.57 -15.96 -10.37
N GLY A 154 32.21 -14.90 -10.93
CA GLY A 154 33.01 -14.95 -12.16
C GLY A 154 32.18 -14.89 -13.44
N ILE A 155 30.88 -14.62 -13.41
CA ILE A 155 30.04 -14.61 -14.61
C ILE A 155 29.96 -13.19 -15.16
N ARG A 156 30.35 -13.00 -16.41
CA ARG A 156 30.28 -11.75 -17.18
C ARG A 156 29.46 -11.89 -18.46
N HIS A 157 29.13 -13.12 -18.82
CA HIS A 157 28.37 -13.44 -20.00
C HIS A 157 27.43 -14.60 -19.72
N ILE A 158 26.22 -14.52 -20.18
CA ILE A 158 25.16 -15.53 -20.09
C ILE A 158 24.70 -15.82 -21.51
N THR A 159 24.92 -17.05 -22.01
CA THR A 159 24.54 -17.41 -23.38
C THR A 159 23.04 -17.65 -23.52
N GLY A 160 22.38 -18.09 -22.46
CA GLY A 160 20.94 -18.33 -22.39
C GLY A 160 20.15 -17.08 -22.01
N ARG A 161 19.03 -17.30 -21.38
CA ARG A 161 18.03 -16.29 -21.01
C ARG A 161 18.01 -16.04 -19.51
N VAL A 162 17.36 -14.95 -19.12
CA VAL A 162 16.87 -14.74 -17.74
C VAL A 162 15.44 -15.25 -17.69
N VAL A 163 15.19 -16.31 -16.93
CA VAL A 163 13.89 -17.00 -16.88
C VAL A 163 13.41 -17.25 -15.45
N ALA A 164 12.09 -17.25 -15.25
CA ALA A 164 11.52 -17.72 -13.99
C ALA A 164 11.54 -19.27 -13.93
N LEU A 165 11.64 -19.82 -12.73
CA LEU A 165 11.51 -21.25 -12.47
C LEU A 165 10.62 -21.49 -11.28
N GLY A 166 9.62 -22.33 -11.48
CA GLY A 166 8.57 -22.64 -10.52
C GLY A 166 7.28 -21.92 -10.85
N ASP A 167 6.29 -22.17 -10.04
CA ASP A 167 4.95 -21.60 -10.11
C ASP A 167 4.40 -21.66 -8.67
N ALA A 168 4.85 -20.70 -7.85
CA ALA A 168 4.52 -20.68 -6.43
C ALA A 168 3.09 -20.18 -6.20
N PHE A 169 2.58 -19.36 -7.13
CA PHE A 169 1.24 -18.79 -7.10
C PHE A 169 0.45 -19.18 -8.36
N PRO A 170 0.16 -20.47 -8.55
CA PRO A 170 -0.53 -20.91 -9.75
C PRO A 170 -1.96 -20.35 -9.80
N GLY A 171 -2.40 -19.96 -10.98
CA GLY A 171 -3.76 -19.49 -11.23
C GLY A 171 -3.85 -18.07 -11.77
N GLU A 172 -4.91 -17.36 -11.36
CA GLU A 172 -5.20 -16.03 -11.86
C GLU A 172 -4.32 -14.98 -11.16
N VAL A 173 -3.70 -14.09 -11.93
CA VAL A 173 -2.87 -12.98 -11.44
C VAL A 173 -3.69 -11.80 -10.91
N LEU A 174 -4.99 -11.79 -11.18
CA LEU A 174 -5.95 -10.79 -10.68
C LEU A 174 -6.82 -11.40 -9.60
N GLY A 175 -7.13 -10.61 -8.57
CA GLY A 175 -8.01 -11.05 -7.48
C GLY A 175 -9.45 -11.29 -7.95
N TYR A 176 -10.10 -12.29 -7.36
CA TYR A 176 -11.49 -12.64 -7.69
C TYR A 176 -12.44 -11.46 -7.42
N GLY A 177 -13.22 -11.10 -8.44
CA GLY A 177 -14.25 -10.06 -8.31
C GLY A 177 -13.70 -8.64 -8.28
N TRP A 178 -12.48 -8.42 -8.78
CA TRP A 178 -11.99 -7.09 -9.07
C TRP A 178 -12.80 -6.47 -10.22
N SER A 179 -13.06 -5.18 -10.12
CA SER A 179 -13.86 -4.48 -11.13
C SER A 179 -13.07 -4.30 -12.42
N TYR A 180 -13.72 -4.56 -13.56
CA TYR A 180 -13.12 -4.31 -14.87
C TYR A 180 -12.69 -2.85 -15.04
N ASP A 181 -13.44 -1.91 -14.47
CA ASP A 181 -13.15 -0.48 -14.56
C ASP A 181 -11.85 -0.07 -13.85
N ASP A 182 -11.37 -0.91 -12.92
CA ASP A 182 -10.18 -0.64 -12.12
C ASP A 182 -8.87 -1.18 -12.76
N PHE A 183 -8.92 -1.97 -13.83
CA PHE A 183 -7.75 -2.71 -14.38
C PHE A 183 -6.60 -1.83 -14.90
N GLU A 184 -6.87 -0.56 -15.19
CA GLU A 184 -5.84 0.39 -15.61
C GLU A 184 -5.16 1.10 -14.43
N ASP A 185 -5.72 1.00 -13.23
CA ASP A 185 -5.24 1.70 -12.05
C ASP A 185 -4.13 0.88 -11.34
N SER A 186 -3.11 1.56 -10.84
CA SER A 186 -1.97 0.91 -10.15
C SER A 186 -2.39 0.11 -8.92
N TYR A 187 -3.49 0.48 -8.25
CA TYR A 187 -3.99 -0.24 -7.09
C TYR A 187 -4.62 -1.62 -7.42
N SER A 188 -4.87 -1.91 -8.70
CA SER A 188 -5.39 -3.20 -9.20
C SER A 188 -4.38 -3.94 -10.10
N ALA A 189 -3.09 -3.57 -10.02
CA ALA A 189 -2.05 -4.25 -10.77
C ALA A 189 -2.02 -5.76 -10.45
N PRO A 190 -1.84 -6.62 -11.47
CA PRO A 190 -1.69 -8.07 -11.29
C PRO A 190 -0.55 -8.43 -10.34
N THR A 191 -0.67 -9.56 -9.66
CA THR A 191 0.34 -10.10 -8.72
C THR A 191 0.70 -11.53 -9.07
N ASP A 192 1.98 -11.88 -8.89
CA ASP A 192 2.49 -13.23 -9.07
C ASP A 192 3.70 -13.44 -8.15
N GLU A 193 4.30 -14.64 -8.09
CA GLU A 193 5.41 -14.97 -7.19
C GLU A 193 6.66 -14.09 -7.37
N LEU A 194 6.79 -13.41 -8.50
CA LEU A 194 7.78 -12.37 -8.78
C LEU A 194 7.06 -11.05 -9.03
N LEU A 195 7.21 -10.10 -8.12
CA LEU A 195 6.59 -8.79 -8.19
C LEU A 195 7.65 -7.69 -8.22
N PHE A 196 7.63 -6.84 -9.26
CA PHE A 196 8.51 -5.70 -9.40
C PHE A 196 7.74 -4.39 -9.25
N ASN A 197 8.24 -3.52 -8.36
CA ASN A 197 7.73 -2.18 -8.12
C ASN A 197 6.21 -2.12 -7.91
N GLU A 198 5.69 -3.02 -7.06
CA GLU A 198 4.25 -3.09 -6.73
C GLU A 198 3.34 -3.29 -7.96
N GLY A 199 3.90 -3.85 -9.05
CA GLY A 199 3.16 -4.19 -10.27
C GLY A 199 2.93 -3.03 -11.23
N PHE A 200 3.61 -1.89 -11.08
CA PHE A 200 3.46 -0.76 -12.00
C PHE A 200 4.77 0.01 -12.24
N SER A 201 4.81 0.72 -13.35
CA SER A 201 5.84 1.71 -13.69
C SER A 201 5.26 3.11 -13.73
N VAL A 202 6.11 4.11 -13.52
CA VAL A 202 5.78 5.53 -13.62
C VAL A 202 6.40 6.09 -14.89
N ILE A 203 5.57 6.58 -15.80
CA ILE A 203 5.99 7.33 -16.97
C ILE A 203 6.00 8.81 -16.62
N ARG A 204 7.18 9.40 -16.53
CA ARG A 204 7.36 10.84 -16.34
C ARG A 204 7.47 11.50 -17.71
N VAL A 205 6.61 12.48 -17.95
CA VAL A 205 6.55 13.23 -19.22
C VAL A 205 6.85 14.69 -18.93
N ARG A 206 7.78 15.27 -19.69
CA ARG A 206 8.08 16.71 -19.64
C ARG A 206 7.88 17.31 -21.03
N GLY A 207 7.14 18.41 -21.09
CA GLY A 207 7.00 19.22 -22.30
C GLY A 207 8.34 19.85 -22.73
N GLY A 208 8.53 20.01 -24.03
CA GLY A 208 9.65 20.75 -24.60
C GLY A 208 9.56 22.26 -24.31
N GLU A 209 10.43 23.04 -24.95
CA GLU A 209 10.53 24.48 -24.71
C GLU A 209 9.37 25.26 -25.37
N ARG A 210 8.87 24.80 -26.51
CA ARG A 210 7.89 25.47 -27.38
C ARG A 210 6.76 24.53 -27.76
N PRO A 211 5.58 25.07 -28.09
CA PRO A 211 4.50 24.30 -28.71
C PRO A 211 4.99 23.59 -29.97
N GLY A 212 4.65 22.31 -30.11
CA GLY A 212 5.06 21.45 -31.22
C GLY A 212 6.35 20.67 -30.96
N ASP A 213 7.16 21.05 -29.96
CA ASP A 213 8.38 20.30 -29.61
C ASP A 213 8.02 18.88 -29.13
N ALA A 214 8.93 17.95 -29.35
CA ALA A 214 8.85 16.61 -28.77
C ALA A 214 8.87 16.67 -27.24
N VAL A 215 8.10 15.78 -26.60
CA VAL A 215 8.16 15.58 -25.16
C VAL A 215 9.34 14.71 -24.75
N GLN A 216 9.88 14.94 -23.56
CA GLN A 216 10.83 14.04 -22.93
C GLN A 216 10.08 13.02 -22.08
N VAL A 217 10.42 11.75 -22.25
CA VAL A 217 9.76 10.65 -21.54
C VAL A 217 10.81 9.83 -20.79
N GLU A 218 10.56 9.58 -19.52
CA GLU A 218 11.38 8.75 -18.65
C GLU A 218 10.47 7.70 -18.00
N VAL A 219 10.83 6.42 -18.16
CA VAL A 219 10.15 5.29 -17.49
C VAL A 219 10.93 4.92 -16.23
N ARG A 220 10.25 4.73 -15.12
CA ARG A 220 10.82 4.35 -13.83
C ARG A 220 10.04 3.20 -13.19
N PRO A 221 10.68 2.39 -12.33
CA PRO A 221 12.11 2.43 -11.96
C PRO A 221 13.03 1.80 -13.00
N ALA A 222 12.55 0.83 -13.80
CA ALA A 222 13.29 0.24 -14.92
C ALA A 222 13.03 1.04 -16.21
N ARG A 223 14.08 1.35 -16.96
CA ARG A 223 13.98 2.12 -18.22
C ARG A 223 13.53 1.28 -19.40
N SER A 224 13.80 -0.02 -19.33
CA SER A 224 13.54 -0.96 -20.43
C SER A 224 12.15 -1.58 -20.40
N PHE A 225 11.33 -1.28 -19.38
CA PHE A 225 10.00 -1.84 -19.24
C PHE A 225 9.06 -0.90 -18.48
N PRO A 226 7.81 -0.67 -18.96
CA PRO A 226 7.27 -1.13 -20.25
C PRO A 226 7.87 -0.37 -21.45
N ASN A 227 7.74 -0.94 -22.65
CA ASN A 227 8.10 -0.23 -23.88
C ASN A 227 7.06 0.87 -24.16
N VAL A 228 7.52 2.11 -24.39
CA VAL A 228 6.65 3.27 -24.58
C VAL A 228 6.81 3.86 -25.98
N ARG A 229 5.75 3.76 -26.79
CA ARG A 229 5.63 4.47 -28.05
C ARG A 229 5.12 5.88 -27.82
N VAL A 230 5.93 6.88 -28.11
CA VAL A 230 5.62 8.28 -27.82
C VAL A 230 5.01 8.94 -29.05
N LEU A 231 3.72 9.31 -28.95
CA LEU A 231 2.97 10.12 -29.91
C LEU A 231 2.55 11.47 -29.29
N ALA A 232 2.87 11.68 -28.01
CA ALA A 232 2.54 12.92 -27.30
C ALA A 232 3.44 14.07 -27.78
N THR A 233 2.90 15.29 -27.76
CA THR A 233 3.60 16.52 -28.17
C THR A 233 3.45 17.62 -27.12
N THR A 234 4.32 18.63 -27.21
CA THR A 234 4.16 19.86 -26.42
C THR A 234 3.02 20.68 -27.00
N GLY A 235 2.01 20.95 -26.19
CA GLY A 235 0.84 21.75 -26.54
C GLY A 235 1.10 23.26 -26.40
N PRO A 236 0.10 24.09 -26.66
CA PRO A 236 0.21 25.53 -26.52
C PRO A 236 0.41 25.95 -25.07
N GLN A 237 1.18 27.02 -24.86
CA GLN A 237 1.35 27.63 -23.54
C GLN A 237 0.03 28.27 -23.11
N MET A 238 -0.36 28.06 -21.85
CA MET A 238 -1.56 28.68 -21.29
C MET A 238 -1.25 30.09 -20.80
N PRO A 239 -2.15 31.06 -20.97
CA PRO A 239 -2.03 32.39 -20.36
C PRO A 239 -1.95 32.24 -18.81
N PRO A 240 -1.14 33.07 -18.13
CA PRO A 240 -0.98 33.02 -16.67
C PRO A 240 -2.30 33.16 -15.89
N ASP A 241 -3.24 33.92 -16.43
CA ASP A 241 -4.54 34.28 -15.81
C ASP A 241 -5.70 33.36 -16.18
N SER A 242 -5.47 32.29 -16.92
CA SER A 242 -6.55 31.38 -17.24
C SER A 242 -6.93 30.53 -16.02
N ALA A 243 -8.05 30.89 -15.38
CA ALA A 243 -8.72 30.06 -14.36
C ALA A 243 -9.11 28.66 -14.91
N ARG A 244 -8.94 28.43 -16.19
CA ARG A 244 -9.07 27.16 -16.90
C ARG A 244 -7.68 26.66 -17.29
N ARG A 245 -6.91 26.12 -16.33
CA ARG A 245 -5.85 25.19 -16.70
C ARG A 245 -6.49 24.14 -17.59
N ARG A 246 -6.15 24.10 -18.88
CA ARG A 246 -6.44 22.90 -19.66
C ARG A 246 -5.65 21.79 -18.98
N PRO A 247 -6.32 20.76 -18.43
CA PRO A 247 -5.60 19.62 -17.94
C PRO A 247 -4.72 19.12 -19.09
N ASN A 248 -3.52 18.64 -18.78
CA ASN A 248 -2.78 17.92 -19.78
C ASN A 248 -3.72 16.85 -20.36
N THR A 249 -3.69 16.66 -21.66
CA THR A 249 -4.55 15.67 -22.33
C THR A 249 -3.82 14.35 -22.54
N LEU A 250 -2.69 14.17 -21.83
CA LEU A 250 -1.90 12.94 -21.90
C LEU A 250 -2.75 11.73 -21.55
N ARG A 251 -2.61 10.68 -22.35
CA ARG A 251 -3.22 9.36 -22.12
C ARG A 251 -2.20 8.30 -22.45
N ALA A 252 -2.04 7.35 -21.55
CA ALA A 252 -1.35 6.10 -21.80
C ALA A 252 -2.38 5.04 -22.16
N ARG A 253 -2.22 4.39 -23.32
CA ARG A 253 -3.05 3.26 -23.75
C ARG A 253 -2.17 2.05 -23.89
N LYS A 254 -2.59 0.95 -23.33
CA LYS A 254 -1.92 -0.34 -23.45
C LYS A 254 -2.42 -1.07 -24.69
N ASP A 255 -1.50 -1.69 -25.40
CA ASP A 255 -1.81 -2.69 -26.40
C ASP A 255 -1.93 -4.06 -25.69
N SER A 256 -3.10 -4.69 -25.79
CA SER A 256 -3.36 -5.97 -25.11
C SER A 256 -2.58 -7.15 -25.72
N THR A 257 -2.01 -6.96 -26.90
CA THR A 257 -1.29 -8.01 -27.63
C THR A 257 0.23 -7.89 -27.47
N THR A 258 0.75 -6.66 -27.55
CA THR A 258 2.20 -6.40 -27.57
C THR A 258 2.75 -5.86 -26.25
N TRP A 259 1.88 -5.53 -25.30
CA TRP A 259 2.24 -4.88 -24.04
C TRP A 259 2.92 -3.51 -24.19
N GLU A 260 2.91 -2.96 -25.41
CA GLU A 260 3.41 -1.62 -25.68
C GLU A 260 2.44 -0.56 -25.11
N ILE A 261 3.01 0.46 -24.50
CA ILE A 261 2.27 1.62 -24.03
C ILE A 261 2.34 2.70 -25.09
N THR A 262 1.22 3.09 -25.67
CA THR A 262 1.14 4.28 -26.52
C THR A 262 0.82 5.50 -25.66
N LEU A 263 1.77 6.42 -25.54
CA LEU A 263 1.60 7.72 -24.89
C LEU A 263 1.17 8.76 -25.93
N ALA A 264 -0.04 9.29 -25.82
CA ALA A 264 -0.60 10.29 -26.75
C ALA A 264 -1.18 11.50 -26.01
N GLY A 265 -1.46 12.59 -26.73
CA GLY A 265 -2.02 13.83 -26.20
C GLY A 265 -1.02 14.97 -26.14
N GLN A 266 -1.27 15.95 -25.29
CA GLN A 266 -0.45 17.16 -25.18
C GLN A 266 -0.19 17.54 -23.73
N ILE A 267 0.98 18.11 -23.48
CA ILE A 267 1.40 18.72 -22.20
C ILE A 267 1.95 20.13 -22.49
N GLY A 268 1.74 21.09 -21.61
CA GLY A 268 2.27 22.44 -21.77
C GLY A 268 3.80 22.51 -21.82
N PRO A 269 4.38 23.61 -22.40
CA PRO A 269 5.83 23.81 -22.42
C PRO A 269 6.41 23.80 -21.00
N ARG A 270 7.48 23.01 -20.79
CA ARG A 270 8.17 22.81 -19.50
C ARG A 270 7.34 22.20 -18.38
N ASP A 271 6.05 21.95 -18.60
CA ASP A 271 5.20 21.26 -17.64
C ASP A 271 5.69 19.82 -17.46
N THR A 272 5.39 19.24 -16.29
CA THR A 272 5.70 17.84 -15.99
C THR A 272 4.43 17.13 -15.53
N ALA A 273 4.22 15.93 -16.03
CA ALA A 273 3.18 15.02 -15.60
C ALA A 273 3.74 13.62 -15.33
N THR A 274 3.06 12.87 -14.49
CA THR A 274 3.35 11.46 -14.23
C THR A 274 2.10 10.63 -14.52
N ILE A 275 2.31 9.47 -15.14
CA ILE A 275 1.26 8.49 -15.42
C ILE A 275 1.75 7.15 -14.89
N GLU A 276 0.95 6.50 -14.07
CA GLU A 276 1.19 5.13 -13.62
C GLU A 276 0.63 4.16 -14.68
N VAL A 277 1.36 3.10 -14.95
CA VAL A 277 0.94 2.05 -15.87
C VAL A 277 1.23 0.68 -15.25
N THR A 278 0.20 -0.14 -15.14
CA THR A 278 0.29 -1.46 -14.52
C THR A 278 1.03 -2.44 -15.43
N HIS A 279 1.77 -3.36 -14.83
CA HIS A 279 2.37 -4.49 -15.52
C HIS A 279 1.30 -5.58 -15.71
N HIS A 280 1.06 -6.03 -16.92
CA HIS A 280 0.11 -7.11 -17.18
C HIS A 280 0.66 -8.49 -16.80
N ASP A 281 1.97 -8.64 -16.95
CA ASP A 281 2.72 -9.84 -16.58
C ASP A 281 3.77 -9.46 -15.54
N PRO A 282 3.50 -9.67 -14.25
CA PRO A 282 4.43 -9.33 -13.17
C PRO A 282 5.76 -10.05 -13.28
N VAL A 283 5.75 -11.31 -13.72
CA VAL A 283 6.96 -12.12 -13.89
C VAL A 283 7.84 -11.53 -14.96
N GLN A 284 7.31 -11.22 -16.15
CA GLN A 284 8.10 -10.63 -17.24
C GLN A 284 8.62 -9.24 -16.87
N ALA A 285 7.87 -8.44 -16.13
CA ALA A 285 8.33 -7.14 -15.61
C ALA A 285 9.53 -7.31 -14.68
N TYR A 286 9.47 -8.27 -13.76
CA TYR A 286 10.59 -8.59 -12.87
C TYR A 286 11.83 -9.05 -13.63
N LEU A 287 11.66 -9.99 -14.58
CA LEU A 287 12.77 -10.51 -15.41
C LEU A 287 13.38 -9.42 -16.29
N ALA A 288 12.58 -8.50 -16.84
CA ALA A 288 13.07 -7.35 -17.59
C ALA A 288 13.94 -6.43 -16.72
N ALA A 289 13.52 -6.17 -15.47
CA ALA A 289 14.30 -5.40 -14.52
C ALA A 289 15.62 -6.10 -14.14
N VAL A 290 15.61 -7.44 -13.99
CA VAL A 290 16.83 -8.22 -13.77
C VAL A 290 17.79 -8.11 -14.97
N ARG A 291 17.29 -8.25 -16.22
CA ARG A 291 18.09 -8.06 -17.44
C ARG A 291 18.70 -6.66 -17.51
N GLU A 292 17.93 -5.63 -17.16
CA GLU A 292 18.46 -4.26 -17.08
C GLU A 292 19.54 -4.12 -16.03
N ALA A 293 19.35 -4.68 -14.83
CA ALA A 293 20.34 -4.64 -13.76
C ALA A 293 21.67 -5.34 -14.15
N LEU A 294 21.59 -6.48 -14.83
CA LEU A 294 22.74 -7.19 -15.38
C LEU A 294 23.48 -6.32 -16.41
N ARG A 295 22.76 -5.72 -17.36
CA ARG A 295 23.30 -4.81 -18.37
C ARG A 295 23.97 -3.59 -17.75
N ASP A 296 23.35 -2.98 -16.74
CA ASP A 296 23.90 -1.85 -15.99
C ASP A 296 25.24 -2.18 -15.32
N ARG A 297 25.50 -3.46 -15.05
CA ARG A 297 26.74 -3.98 -14.47
C ARG A 297 27.71 -4.60 -15.49
N GLY A 298 27.38 -4.51 -16.77
CA GLY A 298 28.24 -5.03 -17.86
C GLY A 298 28.19 -6.55 -18.00
N VAL A 299 27.14 -7.21 -17.56
CA VAL A 299 26.87 -8.63 -17.84
C VAL A 299 26.07 -8.74 -19.14
N ALA A 300 26.63 -9.39 -20.16
CA ALA A 300 25.94 -9.66 -21.43
C ALA A 300 24.99 -10.85 -21.30
N VAL A 301 23.85 -10.80 -22.00
CA VAL A 301 22.88 -11.89 -22.09
C VAL A 301 22.47 -12.05 -23.55
N ASP A 302 22.68 -13.25 -24.12
CA ASP A 302 22.47 -13.51 -25.56
C ASP A 302 21.04 -13.92 -25.92
N GLU A 303 20.22 -14.29 -24.93
CA GLU A 303 18.80 -14.73 -25.06
C GLU A 303 18.66 -16.02 -25.93
N MET A 304 19.67 -16.88 -25.99
CA MET A 304 19.63 -18.14 -26.75
C MET A 304 18.77 -19.19 -26.03
N LEU A 305 18.18 -20.10 -26.77
CA LEU A 305 17.51 -21.27 -26.22
C LEU A 305 18.56 -22.26 -25.66
N THR A 306 18.34 -22.75 -24.46
CA THR A 306 19.25 -23.62 -23.72
C THR A 306 18.57 -24.91 -23.27
N ASP A 307 19.37 -25.87 -22.84
CA ASP A 307 18.90 -27.13 -22.27
C ASP A 307 18.23 -26.87 -20.90
N THR A 308 16.93 -27.12 -20.80
CA THR A 308 16.15 -26.94 -19.57
C THR A 308 16.30 -28.08 -18.57
N SER A 309 16.96 -29.21 -18.96
CA SER A 309 17.23 -30.35 -18.08
C SER A 309 18.52 -30.18 -17.26
N ALA A 310 19.34 -29.15 -17.56
CA ALA A 310 20.59 -28.89 -16.87
C ALA A 310 20.38 -28.62 -15.37
N ARG A 311 21.37 -29.01 -14.57
CA ARG A 311 21.37 -28.77 -13.12
C ARG A 311 21.27 -27.29 -12.82
N VAL A 312 20.55 -26.99 -11.73
CA VAL A 312 20.35 -25.63 -11.21
C VAL A 312 21.20 -25.43 -9.96
N ASP A 313 22.16 -24.52 -10.02
CA ASP A 313 23.07 -24.19 -8.91
C ASP A 313 22.87 -22.76 -8.42
N THR A 314 22.58 -22.57 -7.12
CA THR A 314 22.34 -21.24 -6.54
C THR A 314 23.56 -20.33 -6.63
N LEU A 315 23.39 -19.15 -7.22
CA LEU A 315 24.39 -18.09 -7.29
C LEU A 315 24.25 -17.06 -6.18
N ALA A 316 23.02 -16.60 -5.94
CA ALA A 316 22.70 -15.56 -4.97
C ALA A 316 21.26 -15.71 -4.45
N THR A 317 20.99 -15.10 -3.30
CA THR A 317 19.65 -15.00 -2.74
C THR A 317 19.40 -13.54 -2.32
N LEU A 318 18.32 -12.97 -2.84
CA LEU A 318 17.78 -11.70 -2.37
C LEU A 318 16.87 -11.98 -1.16
N SER A 319 17.10 -11.27 -0.06
CA SER A 319 16.28 -11.38 1.16
C SER A 319 15.57 -10.06 1.42
N SER A 320 14.27 -10.11 1.65
CA SER A 320 13.46 -8.93 1.98
C SER A 320 13.81 -8.33 3.34
N PRO A 321 13.36 -7.11 3.67
CA PRO A 321 13.16 -6.65 5.05
C PRO A 321 12.27 -7.63 5.84
N PRO A 322 12.25 -7.57 7.19
CA PRO A 322 11.35 -8.39 7.99
C PRO A 322 9.89 -8.03 7.73
N LEU A 323 8.98 -9.00 7.97
CA LEU A 323 7.54 -8.81 7.79
C LEU A 323 7.00 -7.59 8.54
N SER A 324 7.52 -7.29 9.73
CA SER A 324 7.15 -6.10 10.51
C SER A 324 7.34 -4.78 9.73
N GLU A 325 8.38 -4.66 8.90
CA GLU A 325 8.59 -3.48 8.04
C GLU A 325 7.71 -3.54 6.78
N ILE A 326 7.52 -4.73 6.20
CA ILE A 326 6.61 -4.92 5.07
C ILE A 326 5.18 -4.52 5.45
N LEU A 327 4.74 -4.84 6.68
CA LEU A 327 3.42 -4.46 7.16
C LEU A 327 3.23 -2.95 7.28
N LYS A 328 4.26 -2.18 7.60
CA LYS A 328 4.19 -0.71 7.58
C LYS A 328 3.97 -0.20 6.15
N ALA A 329 4.71 -0.75 5.18
CA ALA A 329 4.55 -0.43 3.78
C ALA A 329 3.17 -0.85 3.22
N LEU A 330 2.57 -1.90 3.75
CA LEU A 330 1.22 -2.34 3.41
C LEU A 330 0.14 -1.45 4.03
N MET A 331 0.19 -1.26 5.35
CA MET A 331 -0.93 -0.70 6.12
C MET A 331 -1.02 0.81 6.04
N LYS A 332 0.14 1.53 6.10
CA LYS A 332 0.17 3.01 6.10
C LYS A 332 -0.42 3.60 4.83
N PRO A 333 0.04 3.27 3.61
CA PRO A 333 -0.56 3.75 2.36
C PRO A 333 -1.76 2.91 1.90
N SER A 334 -2.00 1.75 2.52
CA SER A 334 -3.04 0.78 2.11
C SER A 334 -2.73 0.04 0.80
N GLN A 335 -1.49 -0.38 0.62
CA GLN A 335 -0.98 -1.00 -0.60
C GLN A 335 -1.63 -2.37 -0.86
N ASN A 336 -2.24 -2.55 -2.05
CA ASN A 336 -3.03 -3.75 -2.37
C ASN A 336 -2.14 -4.93 -2.74
N GLN A 337 -1.16 -4.74 -3.60
CA GLN A 337 -0.31 -5.83 -4.10
C GLN A 337 0.48 -6.49 -2.96
N ILE A 338 0.96 -5.71 -1.98
CA ILE A 338 1.59 -6.30 -0.79
C ILE A 338 0.60 -7.20 -0.03
N ALA A 339 -0.67 -6.79 0.06
CA ALA A 339 -1.69 -7.59 0.72
C ALA A 339 -1.95 -8.91 -0.01
N GLU A 340 -2.06 -8.87 -1.35
CA GLU A 340 -2.24 -10.09 -2.17
C GLU A 340 -1.03 -11.02 -2.05
N MET A 341 0.19 -10.47 -2.12
CA MET A 341 1.41 -11.27 -1.93
C MET A 341 1.43 -11.99 -0.58
N LEU A 342 1.03 -11.30 0.51
CA LEU A 342 0.91 -11.93 1.83
C LEU A 342 -0.20 -12.99 1.86
N PHE A 343 -1.34 -12.72 1.23
CA PHE A 343 -2.47 -13.65 1.15
C PHE A 343 -2.07 -14.96 0.48
N HIS A 344 -1.42 -14.89 -0.70
CA HIS A 344 -0.89 -16.05 -1.41
C HIS A 344 0.25 -16.75 -0.65
N THR A 345 1.14 -15.97 -0.01
CA THR A 345 2.27 -16.54 0.77
C THR A 345 1.80 -17.34 1.97
N VAL A 346 0.77 -16.88 2.70
CA VAL A 346 0.19 -17.62 3.82
C VAL A 346 -0.37 -18.97 3.32
N ALA A 347 -1.01 -19.01 2.16
CA ALA A 347 -1.46 -20.24 1.53
C ALA A 347 -0.27 -21.15 1.19
N LEU A 348 0.71 -20.63 0.45
CA LEU A 348 1.91 -21.37 0.05
C LEU A 348 2.59 -22.04 1.25
N ARG A 349 2.74 -21.31 2.35
CA ARG A 349 3.37 -21.82 3.58
C ARG A 349 2.55 -22.89 4.30
N SER A 350 1.23 -22.78 4.26
CA SER A 350 0.31 -23.66 4.99
C SER A 350 -0.10 -24.89 4.22
N THR A 351 -0.17 -24.81 2.89
CA THR A 351 -0.71 -25.87 2.02
C THR A 351 0.26 -26.36 0.95
N GLY A 352 1.36 -25.66 0.74
CA GLY A 352 2.32 -25.89 -0.36
C GLY A 352 1.90 -25.25 -1.69
N VAL A 353 0.72 -24.62 -1.77
CA VAL A 353 0.16 -24.00 -2.99
C VAL A 353 -0.38 -22.61 -2.68
N GLY A 354 0.16 -21.59 -3.36
CA GLY A 354 -0.18 -20.18 -3.15
C GLY A 354 -1.34 -19.69 -4.00
N THR A 355 -2.49 -20.40 -4.05
CA THR A 355 -3.69 -19.93 -4.77
C THR A 355 -4.61 -19.12 -3.87
N GLY A 356 -5.45 -18.23 -4.47
CA GLY A 356 -6.48 -17.50 -3.74
C GLY A 356 -7.45 -18.40 -3.00
N ASP A 357 -7.85 -19.54 -3.58
CA ASP A 357 -8.71 -20.52 -2.93
C ASP A 357 -8.04 -21.17 -1.72
N SER A 358 -6.78 -21.56 -1.83
CA SER A 358 -6.01 -22.08 -0.70
C SER A 358 -5.86 -21.03 0.40
N ALA A 359 -5.61 -19.77 0.04
CA ALA A 359 -5.51 -18.67 0.99
C ALA A 359 -6.83 -18.46 1.75
N ARG A 360 -7.95 -18.45 1.03
CA ARG A 360 -9.29 -18.36 1.62
C ARG A 360 -9.50 -19.42 2.70
N VAL A 361 -9.21 -20.69 2.41
CA VAL A 361 -9.37 -21.80 3.36
C VAL A 361 -8.51 -21.60 4.62
N VAL A 362 -7.26 -21.12 4.46
CA VAL A 362 -6.37 -20.87 5.59
C VAL A 362 -6.89 -19.70 6.45
N VAL A 363 -7.33 -18.61 5.81
CA VAL A 363 -7.89 -17.44 6.49
C VAL A 363 -9.18 -17.80 7.25
N GLU A 364 -10.12 -18.48 6.60
CA GLU A 364 -11.39 -18.88 7.20
C GLU A 364 -11.18 -19.79 8.44
N ARG A 365 -10.24 -20.74 8.34
CA ARG A 365 -9.86 -21.61 9.48
C ARG A 365 -9.32 -20.79 10.65
N GLN A 366 -8.44 -19.85 10.41
CA GLN A 366 -7.87 -19.02 11.47
C GLN A 366 -8.93 -18.07 12.06
N LEU A 367 -9.81 -17.51 11.24
CA LEU A 367 -10.92 -16.69 11.73
C LEU A 367 -11.82 -17.50 12.68
N ALA A 368 -12.12 -18.77 12.33
CA ALA A 368 -12.88 -19.66 13.20
C ALA A 368 -12.14 -19.91 14.55
N GLN A 369 -10.81 -20.07 14.52
CA GLN A 369 -10.01 -20.20 15.74
C GLN A 369 -10.04 -18.94 16.62
N TRP A 370 -10.16 -17.76 16.01
CA TRP A 370 -10.37 -16.48 16.71
C TRP A 370 -11.83 -16.22 17.08
N GLY A 371 -12.71 -17.20 16.86
CA GLY A 371 -14.11 -17.17 17.27
C GLY A 371 -15.03 -16.45 16.29
N ALA A 372 -14.62 -16.19 15.06
CA ALA A 372 -15.51 -15.67 14.02
C ALA A 372 -16.44 -16.77 13.49
N ALA A 373 -17.71 -16.43 13.25
CA ALA A 373 -18.69 -17.33 12.65
C ALA A 373 -18.55 -17.31 11.13
N VAL A 374 -17.68 -18.17 10.57
CA VAL A 374 -17.46 -18.30 9.13
C VAL A 374 -18.37 -19.43 8.59
N PRO A 375 -19.05 -19.28 7.43
CA PRO A 375 -19.04 -18.12 6.55
C PRO A 375 -20.07 -17.01 6.90
N THR A 376 -20.83 -17.13 7.96
CA THR A 376 -21.97 -16.23 8.23
C THR A 376 -21.58 -14.78 8.60
N GLU A 377 -20.38 -14.57 9.16
CA GLU A 377 -19.87 -13.24 9.57
C GLU A 377 -18.61 -12.83 8.80
N ALA A 378 -18.11 -13.66 7.89
CA ALA A 378 -16.99 -13.32 7.01
C ALA A 378 -17.07 -14.15 5.72
N VAL A 379 -16.85 -13.49 4.59
CA VAL A 379 -16.64 -14.07 3.25
C VAL A 379 -15.38 -13.44 2.70
N VAL A 380 -14.34 -14.22 2.51
CA VAL A 380 -13.03 -13.75 2.05
C VAL A 380 -12.82 -14.16 0.61
N ARG A 381 -12.37 -13.24 -0.24
CA ARG A 381 -12.08 -13.47 -1.65
C ARG A 381 -10.68 -13.08 -2.04
N ASP A 382 -10.16 -11.97 -1.46
CA ASP A 382 -8.82 -11.49 -1.70
C ASP A 382 -8.14 -11.04 -0.38
N GLY A 383 -6.89 -10.62 -0.48
CA GLY A 383 -6.13 -10.13 0.66
C GLY A 383 -6.23 -8.62 0.89
N SER A 384 -6.60 -7.87 -0.13
CA SER A 384 -6.58 -6.39 -0.14
C SER A 384 -7.91 -5.75 0.22
N GLY A 385 -9.01 -6.44 -0.04
CA GLY A 385 -10.37 -5.90 0.04
C GLY A 385 -10.77 -5.08 -1.19
N LEU A 386 -10.08 -5.28 -2.33
CA LEU A 386 -10.48 -4.70 -3.60
C LEU A 386 -11.68 -5.45 -4.19
N SER A 387 -11.78 -6.74 -3.89
CA SER A 387 -12.91 -7.58 -4.28
C SER A 387 -14.24 -7.01 -3.80
N ARG A 388 -15.19 -6.91 -4.74
CA ARG A 388 -16.58 -6.51 -4.42
C ARG A 388 -17.37 -7.61 -3.72
N TYR A 389 -16.78 -8.80 -3.59
CA TYR A 389 -17.36 -9.99 -2.99
C TYR A 389 -16.75 -10.34 -1.62
N ASP A 390 -15.87 -9.48 -1.10
CA ASP A 390 -15.45 -9.55 0.29
C ASP A 390 -16.54 -8.99 1.20
N TYR A 391 -16.87 -9.75 2.25
CA TYR A 391 -17.81 -9.33 3.27
C TYR A 391 -17.30 -9.69 4.65
N ILE A 392 -17.40 -8.75 5.59
CA ILE A 392 -17.01 -8.96 6.98
C ILE A 392 -17.96 -8.23 7.92
N SER A 393 -18.21 -8.82 9.08
CA SER A 393 -18.96 -8.14 10.14
C SER A 393 -18.05 -7.27 11.01
N PRO A 394 -18.57 -6.18 11.64
CA PRO A 394 -17.85 -5.45 12.69
C PRO A 394 -17.35 -6.38 13.80
N ARG A 395 -18.13 -7.41 14.15
CA ARG A 395 -17.79 -8.39 15.20
C ARG A 395 -16.57 -9.21 14.81
N THR A 396 -16.48 -9.69 13.58
CA THR A 396 -15.29 -10.41 13.08
C THR A 396 -14.06 -9.52 13.12
N THR A 397 -14.17 -8.27 12.63
CA THR A 397 -13.07 -7.30 12.68
C THR A 397 -12.57 -7.07 14.11
N VAL A 398 -13.47 -6.85 15.07
CA VAL A 398 -13.12 -6.65 16.47
C VAL A 398 -12.47 -7.90 17.07
N ARG A 399 -12.95 -9.11 16.73
CA ARG A 399 -12.32 -10.38 17.17
C ARG A 399 -10.89 -10.52 16.68
N VAL A 400 -10.62 -10.18 15.43
CA VAL A 400 -9.26 -10.20 14.86
C VAL A 400 -8.37 -9.19 15.59
N LEU A 401 -8.85 -7.97 15.79
CA LEU A 401 -8.11 -6.93 16.52
C LEU A 401 -7.81 -7.37 17.97
N ASP A 402 -8.78 -7.97 18.67
CA ASP A 402 -8.56 -8.46 20.03
C ASP A 402 -7.64 -9.68 20.09
N ALA A 403 -7.71 -10.59 19.11
CA ALA A 403 -6.76 -11.69 18.98
C ALA A 403 -5.33 -11.18 18.81
N MET A 404 -5.14 -10.18 17.95
CA MET A 404 -3.82 -9.56 17.74
C MET A 404 -3.33 -8.80 18.96
N ARG A 405 -4.21 -8.09 19.69
CA ARG A 405 -3.86 -7.42 20.96
C ARG A 405 -3.23 -8.39 21.97
N ARG A 406 -3.66 -9.64 21.95
CA ARG A 406 -3.12 -10.70 22.84
C ARG A 406 -1.93 -11.47 22.25
N ALA A 407 -1.62 -11.25 20.98
CA ALA A 407 -0.54 -11.98 20.31
C ALA A 407 0.85 -11.42 20.69
N PRO A 408 1.89 -12.25 20.72
CA PRO A 408 3.28 -11.77 20.92
C PRO A 408 3.73 -10.77 19.87
N THR A 409 3.13 -10.80 18.68
CA THR A 409 3.42 -9.92 17.55
C THR A 409 2.60 -8.62 17.54
N PHE A 410 1.87 -8.32 18.64
CA PHE A 410 0.98 -7.15 18.72
C PHE A 410 1.68 -5.85 18.40
N GLN A 411 2.89 -5.62 18.91
CA GLN A 411 3.59 -4.35 18.67
C GLN A 411 3.85 -4.13 17.17
N ALA A 412 4.31 -5.14 16.43
CA ALA A 412 4.52 -5.05 14.99
C ALA A 412 3.23 -4.77 14.23
N TYR A 413 2.12 -5.36 14.67
CA TYR A 413 0.80 -5.12 14.09
C TYR A 413 0.28 -3.71 14.37
N TYR A 414 0.42 -3.24 15.61
CA TYR A 414 -0.03 -1.92 16.07
C TYR A 414 0.75 -0.78 15.39
N ASP A 415 2.08 -0.90 15.29
CA ASP A 415 2.97 0.09 14.67
C ASP A 415 2.75 0.19 13.16
N ALA A 416 2.28 -0.88 12.52
CA ALA A 416 1.95 -0.88 11.10
C ALA A 416 0.67 -0.10 10.78
N MET A 417 -0.23 0.11 11.74
CA MET A 417 -1.48 0.84 11.49
C MET A 417 -1.25 2.34 11.23
N PRO A 418 -2.04 2.95 10.34
CA PRO A 418 -2.11 4.42 10.22
C PRO A 418 -2.46 5.08 11.55
N ILE A 419 -1.89 6.27 11.81
CA ILE A 419 -2.09 7.03 13.05
C ILE A 419 -2.87 8.31 12.74
N GLY A 420 -3.97 8.52 13.46
CA GLY A 420 -4.85 9.68 13.31
C GLY A 420 -4.09 11.01 13.38
N GLY A 421 -4.25 11.86 12.36
CA GLY A 421 -3.61 13.18 12.30
C GLY A 421 -2.08 13.19 12.16
N VAL A 422 -1.45 12.02 11.97
CA VAL A 422 0.02 11.86 11.92
C VAL A 422 0.48 11.25 10.61
N ASP A 423 0.06 10.01 10.28
CA ASP A 423 0.57 9.31 9.12
C ASP A 423 -0.48 8.48 8.36
N GLY A 424 -0.04 7.83 7.29
CA GLY A 424 -0.84 6.92 6.50
C GLY A 424 -2.10 7.57 5.91
N THR A 425 -3.12 6.76 5.71
CA THR A 425 -4.39 7.19 5.09
C THR A 425 -5.24 8.11 5.96
N ILE A 426 -4.93 8.23 7.25
CA ILE A 426 -5.63 9.14 8.20
C ILE A 426 -4.76 10.30 8.68
N ARG A 427 -3.65 10.60 8.00
CA ARG A 427 -2.74 11.70 8.36
C ARG A 427 -3.39 13.09 8.39
N ASN A 428 -4.49 13.26 7.66
CA ASN A 428 -5.23 14.51 7.58
C ASN A 428 -6.57 14.48 8.31
N ARG A 429 -6.90 13.37 8.97
CA ARG A 429 -8.14 13.18 9.74
C ARG A 429 -7.87 13.37 11.23
N MET A 430 -8.90 13.76 12.00
CA MET A 430 -8.86 13.88 13.47
C MET A 430 -7.84 14.89 14.02
N LYS A 431 -7.27 15.77 13.20
CA LYS A 431 -6.34 16.82 13.66
C LYS A 431 -6.98 17.77 14.65
N GLY A 432 -6.22 18.15 15.68
CA GLY A 432 -6.69 19.06 16.74
C GLY A 432 -7.69 18.42 17.72
N THR A 433 -7.87 17.11 17.68
CA THR A 433 -8.75 16.36 18.62
C THR A 433 -7.92 15.42 19.50
N ALA A 434 -8.54 14.85 20.55
CA ALA A 434 -7.92 13.84 21.41
C ALA A 434 -7.54 12.54 20.65
N ALA A 435 -8.07 12.34 19.45
CA ALA A 435 -7.76 11.20 18.59
C ALA A 435 -6.46 11.38 17.80
N GLN A 436 -5.93 12.61 17.68
CA GLN A 436 -4.67 12.86 17.00
C GLN A 436 -3.50 12.21 17.77
N GLY A 437 -2.69 11.41 17.07
CA GLY A 437 -1.58 10.67 17.67
C GLY A 437 -2.00 9.49 18.55
N ASN A 438 -3.30 9.25 18.72
CA ASN A 438 -3.88 8.27 19.63
C ASN A 438 -4.58 7.12 18.87
N VAL A 439 -5.39 7.46 17.86
CA VAL A 439 -6.10 6.44 17.07
C VAL A 439 -5.12 5.73 16.13
N HIS A 440 -5.01 4.41 16.27
CA HIS A 440 -4.30 3.53 15.36
C HIS A 440 -5.32 2.69 14.59
N ALA A 441 -5.61 3.05 13.34
CA ALA A 441 -6.73 2.44 12.62
C ALA A 441 -6.49 2.32 11.10
N LYS A 442 -6.99 1.24 10.54
CA LYS A 442 -7.00 0.99 9.11
C LYS A 442 -8.28 1.53 8.48
N THR A 443 -8.13 2.27 7.39
CA THR A 443 -9.26 2.69 6.54
C THR A 443 -9.59 1.63 5.50
N GLY A 444 -10.81 1.67 4.97
CA GLY A 444 -11.20 1.01 3.75
C GLY A 444 -12.00 1.95 2.86
N SER A 445 -11.80 1.87 1.55
CA SER A 445 -12.46 2.72 0.58
C SER A 445 -12.57 2.02 -0.77
N VAL A 446 -13.79 1.71 -1.15
CA VAL A 446 -14.20 1.43 -2.53
C VAL A 446 -15.51 2.17 -2.78
N ALA A 447 -16.02 2.17 -4.00
CA ALA A 447 -17.29 2.82 -4.29
C ALA A 447 -18.40 2.30 -3.36
N LEU A 448 -19.07 3.21 -2.65
CA LEU A 448 -20.15 2.95 -1.70
C LEU A 448 -19.77 2.07 -0.49
N ALA A 449 -18.47 1.89 -0.18
CA ALA A 449 -18.02 1.28 1.06
C ALA A 449 -16.90 2.10 1.71
N ARG A 450 -17.08 2.48 2.98
CA ARG A 450 -16.13 3.23 3.79
C ARG A 450 -16.01 2.60 5.16
N SER A 451 -14.78 2.34 5.58
CA SER A 451 -14.52 1.70 6.86
C SER A 451 -13.39 2.38 7.62
N LEU A 452 -13.42 2.26 8.95
CA LEU A 452 -12.37 2.65 9.88
C LEU A 452 -12.42 1.70 11.08
N SER A 453 -11.37 0.92 11.31
CA SER A 453 -11.33 -0.02 12.43
C SER A 453 -9.94 -0.10 13.03
N GLY A 454 -9.84 -0.26 14.34
CA GLY A 454 -8.58 -0.29 15.05
C GLY A 454 -8.70 -0.07 16.54
N TYR A 455 -7.72 0.63 17.10
CA TYR A 455 -7.55 0.89 18.54
C TYR A 455 -7.59 2.37 18.85
N VAL A 456 -8.10 2.71 20.02
CA VAL A 456 -8.06 4.07 20.57
C VAL A 456 -7.90 4.00 22.08
N THR A 457 -7.06 4.88 22.65
CA THR A 457 -6.87 4.99 24.09
C THR A 457 -7.74 6.12 24.65
N THR A 458 -8.53 5.81 25.66
CA THR A 458 -9.40 6.78 26.34
C THR A 458 -8.60 7.77 27.20
N ALA A 459 -9.25 8.84 27.69
CA ALA A 459 -8.63 9.83 28.56
C ALA A 459 -8.07 9.23 29.87
N ASN A 460 -8.65 8.13 30.37
CA ASN A 460 -8.15 7.39 31.55
C ASN A 460 -7.32 6.15 31.18
N GLN A 461 -6.66 6.18 30.02
CA GLN A 461 -5.66 5.20 29.56
C GLN A 461 -6.18 3.76 29.38
N ARG A 462 -7.46 3.60 29.03
CA ARG A 462 -8.01 2.30 28.65
C ARG A 462 -8.01 2.17 27.12
N MET A 463 -7.50 1.08 26.62
CA MET A 463 -7.55 0.78 25.19
C MET A 463 -8.92 0.24 24.83
N LEU A 464 -9.56 0.84 23.85
CA LEU A 464 -10.78 0.34 23.21
C LEU A 464 -10.46 -0.21 21.83
N ILE A 465 -11.25 -1.18 21.40
CA ILE A 465 -11.27 -1.71 20.04
C ILE A 465 -12.56 -1.25 19.36
N PHE A 466 -12.45 -0.78 18.13
CA PHE A 466 -13.63 -0.34 17.38
C PHE A 466 -13.59 -0.81 15.92
N SER A 467 -14.77 -0.99 15.35
CA SER A 467 -14.99 -1.20 13.92
C SER A 467 -16.19 -0.38 13.45
N PHE A 468 -15.96 0.50 12.47
CA PHE A 468 -16.98 1.33 11.83
C PHE A 468 -17.00 0.99 10.34
N LEU A 469 -18.07 0.36 9.88
CA LEU A 469 -18.31 0.01 8.49
C LEU A 469 -19.55 0.76 8.01
N CYS A 470 -19.46 1.44 6.88
CA CYS A 470 -20.58 2.14 6.27
C CYS A 470 -20.66 1.77 4.80
N ASN A 471 -21.81 1.28 4.36
CA ASN A 471 -22.08 0.97 2.97
C ASN A 471 -23.32 1.74 2.47
N ASN A 472 -23.41 1.90 1.15
CA ASN A 472 -24.60 2.38 0.42
C ASN A 472 -25.08 3.79 0.79
N TRP A 473 -24.17 4.72 1.08
CA TRP A 473 -24.52 6.12 1.31
C TRP A 473 -24.73 6.90 -0.01
N THR A 474 -25.44 8.02 0.07
CA THR A 474 -25.71 8.92 -1.06
C THR A 474 -25.17 10.35 -0.86
N VAL A 475 -24.45 10.56 0.25
CA VAL A 475 -23.82 11.85 0.60
C VAL A 475 -22.36 11.88 0.09
N PRO A 476 -21.68 13.05 0.11
CA PRO A 476 -20.24 13.10 -0.12
C PRO A 476 -19.50 12.21 0.89
N VAL A 477 -18.48 11.46 0.42
CA VAL A 477 -17.71 10.51 1.26
C VAL A 477 -17.12 11.15 2.53
N ARG A 478 -16.74 12.43 2.45
CA ARG A 478 -16.24 13.21 3.60
C ARG A 478 -17.24 13.29 4.76
N ASP A 479 -18.53 13.19 4.49
CA ASP A 479 -19.56 13.27 5.54
C ASP A 479 -19.62 11.95 6.32
N VAL A 480 -19.44 10.81 5.65
CA VAL A 480 -19.21 9.50 6.30
C VAL A 480 -17.94 9.53 7.17
N GLU A 481 -16.85 10.09 6.64
CA GLU A 481 -15.59 10.21 7.38
C GLU A 481 -15.73 11.10 8.61
N ARG A 482 -16.47 12.21 8.53
CA ARG A 482 -16.75 13.09 9.68
C ARG A 482 -17.48 12.36 10.81
N VAL A 483 -18.44 11.48 10.50
CA VAL A 483 -19.10 10.64 11.49
C VAL A 483 -18.10 9.72 12.17
N GLN A 484 -17.29 9.01 11.40
CA GLN A 484 -16.25 8.12 11.94
C GLN A 484 -15.25 8.89 12.82
N ASP A 485 -14.80 10.07 12.37
CA ASP A 485 -13.84 10.91 13.10
C ASP A 485 -14.43 11.47 14.40
N ALA A 486 -15.69 11.89 14.38
CA ALA A 486 -16.39 12.39 15.57
C ALA A 486 -16.53 11.30 16.63
N ILE A 487 -16.88 10.07 16.23
CA ILE A 487 -16.97 8.93 17.16
C ILE A 487 -15.58 8.62 17.73
N ALA A 488 -14.55 8.51 16.88
CA ALA A 488 -13.19 8.22 17.32
C ALA A 488 -12.64 9.29 18.28
N ALA A 489 -12.90 10.59 17.99
CA ALA A 489 -12.51 11.69 18.87
C ALA A 489 -13.24 11.65 20.23
N ARG A 490 -14.52 11.27 20.24
CA ARG A 490 -15.29 11.09 21.48
C ARG A 490 -14.73 9.95 22.31
N LEU A 491 -14.39 8.80 21.71
CA LEU A 491 -13.75 7.66 22.39
C LEU A 491 -12.41 8.07 23.03
N ALA A 492 -11.60 8.82 22.30
CA ALA A 492 -10.31 9.29 22.80
C ALA A 492 -10.43 10.27 23.97
N SER A 493 -11.49 11.10 24.00
CA SER A 493 -11.67 12.15 25.02
C SER A 493 -12.45 11.70 26.26
N MET A 494 -13.16 10.58 26.20
CA MET A 494 -13.98 10.10 27.32
C MET A 494 -13.15 9.28 28.34
N SER A 495 -13.67 9.21 29.57
CA SER A 495 -13.24 8.25 30.59
C SER A 495 -14.30 7.19 30.75
N ILE A 496 -13.90 5.93 30.78
CA ILE A 496 -14.79 4.78 31.06
C ILE A 496 -14.50 4.26 32.48
N ARG A 497 -15.55 3.81 33.17
CA ARG A 497 -15.43 3.27 34.55
C ARG A 497 -15.09 1.79 34.53
#